data_b2923a7b50d51b82f5818f34a78e9743
#
_entry.id   b2923a7b50d51b82f5818f34a78e9743
#
_cell.length_a   1.000
_cell.length_b   1.000
_cell.length_c   1.000
_cell.angle_alpha   90.00
_cell.angle_beta   90.00
_cell.angle_gamma   90.00
#
_symmetry.space_group_name_H-M   'P 1'
#
loop_
_entity.id
_entity.type
_entity.pdbx_description
1 polymer ?
#
loop_
_entity_poly.entity_id
_entity_poly.type
_entity_poly.pdbx_seq_one_letter_code
_entity_poly.pdbx_strand_id
1 'polypeptide(L)'
;MFQSFEVTSTPQFGRDRVSALRAGFDSLGIDAFLVPRADEFNGEYVPAGSERLAWLTGFTGSAGIALILRTQAIVFVDGRYVTQLAEQVDGSVFSGGDLVNEPPHVWLAANGAKGLRLGIDPWLHAGAEVRRLEKALSQIGGTLVFLPHNPLDRLWSDRPAEPLGAVSIQNVAQAGVLAREKIATVAADLSKKNLAAVLIADPSSVAWIFNIRGADVPHTPHPLARAIIHADGRAELFLDKRKTGIEPEAYLGQICTQLPPSALEERLAAVSRNGGRVLIDPDIASYALAEIIRRASGEVVEGADPAKLPRAVKNDVEINGSAAAHLQDGAAMVEFLYWLSQEKPGTVSEIVAAERLEAARARVGQSMQNPLKDISFDTISGAGEHAAIMHYRVTTETNRMIEAGELFLIDSGAQYINGTTDITRTVGIGRVTEEHRRFFTLVLKGMIEISTARFPKGTRGCDLDPLARIALWRAGADFAHGTGHGVGSYLSVHEGPQRISRLSTQELLPGMILSNEPGYYRPGSFGIRIENLIYVRGAEEIEGGDTAMLGFETLTFCPIDRSLVIPELLTHDQLHWFNDYHRRTREALMPLIHDHDVRAWLENATLPLEY
;
A
#
# COMPACT_ATOMS: atom_id res chain seq x y z
N MET A 1 2.68 -16.84 13.34
CA MET A 1 3.33 -16.15 12.24
C MET A 1 2.28 -15.77 11.22
N PHE A 2 2.35 -14.54 10.68
CA PHE A 2 1.37 -13.99 9.74
C PHE A 2 1.79 -14.21 8.28
N GLN A 3 3.09 -14.14 7.99
CA GLN A 3 3.63 -14.35 6.65
C GLN A 3 3.77 -15.84 6.32
N SER A 4 3.45 -16.21 5.07
CA SER A 4 3.77 -17.51 4.49
C SER A 4 4.90 -17.36 3.47
N PHE A 5 5.83 -18.32 3.47
CA PHE A 5 6.95 -18.37 2.52
C PHE A 5 6.74 -19.44 1.43
N GLU A 6 5.54 -20.01 1.37
CA GLU A 6 5.20 -20.99 0.35
C GLU A 6 5.16 -20.35 -1.05
N VAL A 7 5.57 -21.12 -2.03
CA VAL A 7 5.47 -20.73 -3.45
C VAL A 7 4.02 -20.80 -3.89
N THR A 8 3.44 -19.65 -4.22
CA THR A 8 2.04 -19.56 -4.68
C THR A 8 1.93 -19.40 -6.20
N SER A 9 3.04 -19.06 -6.88
CA SER A 9 3.09 -18.95 -8.34
C SER A 9 2.90 -20.31 -9.01
N THR A 10 2.13 -20.33 -10.10
CA THR A 10 1.82 -21.57 -10.85
C THR A 10 1.96 -21.38 -12.37
N PRO A 11 3.16 -20.98 -12.87
CA PRO A 11 3.36 -20.65 -14.29
C PRO A 11 3.05 -21.83 -15.23
N GLN A 12 3.25 -23.07 -14.78
CA GLN A 12 3.02 -24.30 -15.55
C GLN A 12 1.58 -24.48 -16.03
N PHE A 13 0.60 -23.84 -15.39
CA PHE A 13 -0.81 -23.93 -15.79
C PHE A 13 -1.26 -22.78 -16.70
N GLY A 14 -0.46 -21.76 -16.92
CA GLY A 14 -0.82 -20.56 -17.67
C GLY A 14 -1.31 -20.86 -19.09
N ARG A 15 -0.62 -21.76 -19.80
CA ARG A 15 -0.97 -22.18 -21.15
C ARG A 15 -2.37 -22.78 -21.25
N ASP A 16 -2.67 -23.73 -20.38
CA ASP A 16 -3.96 -24.44 -20.40
C ASP A 16 -5.09 -23.49 -20.00
N ARG A 17 -4.87 -22.65 -18.98
CA ARG A 17 -5.86 -21.67 -18.51
C ARG A 17 -6.17 -20.61 -19.57
N VAL A 18 -5.15 -20.07 -20.25
CA VAL A 18 -5.35 -19.15 -21.38
C VAL A 18 -6.07 -19.81 -22.54
N SER A 19 -5.74 -21.06 -22.86
CA SER A 19 -6.43 -21.82 -23.93
C SER A 19 -7.89 -22.05 -23.60
N ALA A 20 -8.20 -22.41 -22.35
CA ALA A 20 -9.58 -22.58 -21.88
C ALA A 20 -10.39 -21.26 -21.93
N LEU A 21 -9.76 -20.14 -21.54
CA LEU A 21 -10.39 -18.83 -21.61
C LEU A 21 -10.70 -18.44 -23.06
N ARG A 22 -9.73 -18.58 -23.98
CA ARG A 22 -9.89 -18.30 -25.41
C ARG A 22 -10.97 -19.12 -26.08
N ALA A 23 -11.14 -20.36 -25.68
CA ALA A 23 -12.22 -21.24 -26.20
C ALA A 23 -13.63 -20.68 -25.95
N GLY A 24 -13.79 -19.82 -24.93
CA GLY A 24 -15.05 -19.14 -24.63
C GLY A 24 -15.29 -17.84 -25.43
N PHE A 25 -14.30 -17.27 -26.11
CA PHE A 25 -14.38 -15.93 -26.73
C PHE A 25 -15.50 -15.78 -27.74
N ASP A 26 -15.72 -16.77 -28.60
CA ASP A 26 -16.79 -16.70 -29.61
C ASP A 26 -18.17 -16.69 -28.96
N SER A 27 -18.39 -17.51 -27.94
CA SER A 27 -19.66 -17.56 -27.22
C SER A 27 -19.95 -16.31 -26.41
N LEU A 28 -18.88 -15.61 -25.95
CA LEU A 28 -18.94 -14.36 -25.22
C LEU A 28 -19.01 -13.13 -26.16
N GLY A 29 -18.81 -13.33 -27.45
CA GLY A 29 -18.84 -12.25 -28.45
C GLY A 29 -17.65 -11.29 -28.33
N ILE A 30 -16.48 -11.76 -27.86
CA ILE A 30 -15.27 -10.96 -27.63
C ILE A 30 -14.07 -11.45 -28.43
N ASP A 31 -13.08 -10.59 -28.61
CA ASP A 31 -11.81 -10.89 -29.29
C ASP A 31 -10.63 -10.80 -28.33
N ALA A 32 -10.84 -10.15 -27.19
CA ALA A 32 -9.88 -10.04 -26.10
C ALA A 32 -10.61 -9.95 -24.76
N PHE A 33 -9.90 -10.29 -23.67
CA PHE A 33 -10.39 -10.14 -22.30
C PHE A 33 -9.31 -9.52 -21.43
N LEU A 34 -9.70 -8.56 -20.56
CA LEU A 34 -8.82 -7.87 -19.64
C LEU A 34 -8.99 -8.43 -18.22
N VAL A 35 -7.90 -8.80 -17.59
CA VAL A 35 -7.86 -9.42 -16.25
C VAL A 35 -7.01 -8.55 -15.32
N PRO A 36 -7.61 -7.65 -14.53
CA PRO A 36 -6.87 -6.84 -13.58
C PRO A 36 -6.52 -7.67 -12.33
N ARG A 37 -5.48 -7.25 -11.63
CA ARG A 37 -5.27 -7.63 -10.25
C ARG A 37 -6.15 -6.74 -9.37
N ALA A 38 -7.38 -7.13 -9.24
CA ALA A 38 -8.40 -6.41 -8.47
C ALA A 38 -9.50 -7.37 -8.01
N ASP A 39 -10.13 -7.00 -6.92
CA ASP A 39 -11.45 -7.49 -6.51
C ASP A 39 -12.54 -6.47 -6.88
N GLU A 40 -13.76 -6.72 -6.46
CA GLU A 40 -14.92 -5.86 -6.67
C GLU A 40 -14.82 -4.51 -5.90
N PHE A 41 -13.81 -4.36 -5.03
CA PHE A 41 -13.52 -3.14 -4.25
C PHE A 41 -12.31 -2.36 -4.79
N ASN A 42 -11.62 -2.90 -5.81
CA ASN A 42 -10.39 -2.33 -6.38
C ASN A 42 -9.29 -2.13 -5.33
N GLY A 43 -9.19 -3.06 -4.34
CA GLY A 43 -8.17 -3.05 -3.31
C GLY A 43 -6.79 -3.46 -3.83
N GLU A 44 -5.73 -2.95 -3.21
CA GLU A 44 -4.36 -3.40 -3.49
C GLU A 44 -4.14 -4.84 -3.01
N TYR A 45 -4.58 -5.15 -1.80
CA TYR A 45 -4.67 -6.51 -1.29
C TYR A 45 -6.07 -7.06 -1.55
N VAL A 46 -6.14 -8.25 -2.09
CA VAL A 46 -7.40 -8.90 -2.43
C VAL A 46 -7.50 -10.26 -1.72
N PRO A 47 -8.72 -10.74 -1.43
CA PRO A 47 -8.87 -12.07 -0.86
C PRO A 47 -8.45 -13.15 -1.87
N ALA A 48 -8.05 -14.32 -1.37
CA ALA A 48 -7.54 -15.43 -2.19
C ALA A 48 -8.47 -15.81 -3.36
N GLY A 49 -9.79 -15.75 -3.17
CA GLY A 49 -10.77 -16.00 -4.23
C GLY A 49 -10.83 -14.94 -5.33
N SER A 50 -10.15 -13.80 -5.16
CA SER A 50 -10.07 -12.70 -6.14
C SER A 50 -8.72 -12.61 -6.85
N GLU A 51 -7.77 -13.50 -6.56
CA GLU A 51 -6.45 -13.58 -7.19
C GLU A 51 -6.51 -14.16 -8.62
N ARG A 52 -7.43 -13.64 -9.44
CA ARG A 52 -7.70 -14.12 -10.81
C ARG A 52 -6.51 -13.95 -11.74
N LEU A 53 -5.75 -12.85 -11.59
CA LEU A 53 -4.53 -12.61 -12.37
C LEU A 53 -3.47 -13.66 -12.04
N ALA A 54 -3.20 -13.90 -10.75
CA ALA A 54 -2.23 -14.90 -10.30
C ALA A 54 -2.65 -16.32 -10.72
N TRP A 55 -3.92 -16.66 -10.57
CA TRP A 55 -4.43 -17.94 -11.03
C TRP A 55 -4.23 -18.13 -12.54
N LEU A 56 -4.55 -17.11 -13.37
CA LEU A 56 -4.43 -17.21 -14.82
C LEU A 56 -2.99 -17.29 -15.31
N THR A 57 -2.10 -16.49 -14.74
CA THR A 57 -0.77 -16.22 -15.30
C THR A 57 0.38 -16.82 -14.50
N GLY A 58 0.20 -17.06 -13.20
CA GLY A 58 1.24 -17.35 -12.23
C GLY A 58 1.83 -16.11 -11.56
N PHE A 59 1.59 -14.90 -12.07
CA PHE A 59 2.13 -13.66 -11.52
C PHE A 59 1.44 -13.25 -10.21
N THR A 60 2.19 -13.13 -9.12
CA THR A 60 1.69 -12.87 -7.76
C THR A 60 1.99 -11.45 -7.24
N GLY A 61 2.55 -10.56 -8.05
CA GLY A 61 2.83 -9.18 -7.65
C GLY A 61 1.56 -8.37 -7.36
N SER A 62 1.68 -7.31 -6.53
CA SER A 62 0.53 -6.51 -6.09
C SER A 62 -0.02 -5.52 -7.14
N ALA A 63 0.67 -5.33 -8.25
CA ALA A 63 0.22 -4.46 -9.34
C ALA A 63 0.43 -5.13 -10.70
N GLY A 64 -0.66 -5.36 -11.44
CA GLY A 64 -0.60 -5.97 -12.75
C GLY A 64 -1.96 -6.12 -13.40
N ILE A 65 -1.94 -6.28 -14.72
CA ILE A 65 -3.13 -6.52 -15.52
C ILE A 65 -2.78 -7.35 -16.76
N ALA A 66 -3.53 -8.41 -17.04
CA ALA A 66 -3.31 -9.22 -18.23
C ALA A 66 -4.32 -8.87 -19.33
N LEU A 67 -3.82 -8.64 -20.54
CA LEU A 67 -4.60 -8.53 -21.77
C LEU A 67 -4.46 -9.83 -22.56
N ILE A 68 -5.53 -10.60 -22.62
CA ILE A 68 -5.60 -11.87 -23.34
C ILE A 68 -6.30 -11.65 -24.67
N LEU A 69 -5.54 -11.66 -25.76
CA LEU A 69 -6.05 -11.62 -27.12
C LEU A 69 -6.16 -13.06 -27.69
N ARG A 70 -6.74 -13.21 -28.87
CA ARG A 70 -6.90 -14.52 -29.53
C ARG A 70 -5.56 -15.24 -29.75
N THR A 71 -4.49 -14.51 -30.05
CA THR A 71 -3.17 -15.07 -30.38
C THR A 71 -2.04 -14.64 -29.45
N GLN A 72 -2.23 -13.58 -28.68
CA GLN A 72 -1.24 -13.02 -27.75
C GLN A 72 -1.79 -12.94 -26.33
N ALA A 73 -0.91 -12.96 -25.35
CA ALA A 73 -1.24 -12.64 -23.97
C ALA A 73 -0.12 -11.76 -23.40
N ILE A 74 -0.49 -10.63 -22.81
CA ILE A 74 0.46 -9.63 -22.30
C ILE A 74 0.12 -9.37 -20.85
N VAL A 75 1.12 -9.40 -19.97
CA VAL A 75 0.98 -9.02 -18.58
C VAL A 75 1.71 -7.70 -18.35
N PHE A 76 0.95 -6.65 -18.10
CA PHE A 76 1.48 -5.32 -17.80
C PHE A 76 1.77 -5.22 -16.32
N VAL A 77 2.99 -4.81 -15.97
CA VAL A 77 3.44 -4.56 -14.60
C VAL A 77 4.19 -3.24 -14.53
N ASP A 78 4.31 -2.66 -13.35
CA ASP A 78 5.18 -1.50 -13.16
C ASP A 78 6.64 -1.91 -12.90
N GLY A 79 7.54 -0.93 -12.81
CA GLY A 79 8.99 -1.16 -12.71
C GLY A 79 9.43 -1.99 -11.50
N ARG A 80 8.59 -2.12 -10.48
CA ARG A 80 8.86 -2.92 -9.27
C ARG A 80 8.85 -4.43 -9.56
N TYR A 81 8.08 -4.86 -10.57
CA TYR A 81 7.73 -6.27 -10.82
C TYR A 81 8.30 -6.86 -12.11
N VAL A 82 9.14 -6.13 -12.85
CA VAL A 82 9.67 -6.60 -14.15
C VAL A 82 10.46 -7.91 -14.02
N THR A 83 11.32 -8.01 -13.00
CA THR A 83 12.11 -9.23 -12.74
C THR A 83 11.18 -10.37 -12.29
N GLN A 84 10.31 -10.12 -11.32
CA GLN A 84 9.38 -11.12 -10.80
C GLN A 84 8.44 -11.66 -11.90
N LEU A 85 7.97 -10.81 -12.80
CA LEU A 85 7.15 -11.25 -13.93
C LEU A 85 7.89 -12.27 -14.80
N ALA A 86 9.15 -11.99 -15.14
CA ALA A 86 9.95 -12.88 -15.99
C ALA A 86 10.17 -14.27 -15.35
N GLU A 87 10.20 -14.35 -14.03
CA GLU A 87 10.38 -15.58 -13.26
C GLU A 87 9.08 -16.36 -13.02
N GLN A 88 7.95 -15.66 -12.93
CA GLN A 88 6.69 -16.23 -12.47
C GLN A 88 5.69 -16.57 -13.57
N VAL A 89 5.93 -16.21 -14.83
CA VAL A 89 5.03 -16.54 -15.94
C VAL A 89 5.69 -17.45 -16.98
N ASP A 90 4.87 -18.23 -17.70
CA ASP A 90 5.37 -18.98 -18.87
C ASP A 90 5.68 -17.98 -20.02
N GLY A 91 6.95 -17.65 -20.20
CA GLY A 91 7.42 -16.71 -21.26
C GLY A 91 7.15 -17.18 -22.69
N SER A 92 6.71 -18.44 -22.90
CA SER A 92 6.24 -18.92 -24.19
C SER A 92 4.76 -18.61 -24.46
N VAL A 93 4.02 -18.15 -23.44
CA VAL A 93 2.59 -17.78 -23.49
C VAL A 93 2.41 -16.29 -23.28
N PHE A 94 3.12 -15.72 -22.31
CA PHE A 94 2.96 -14.33 -21.90
C PHE A 94 4.17 -13.49 -22.26
N SER A 95 3.93 -12.29 -22.77
CA SER A 95 4.93 -11.23 -22.87
C SER A 95 4.71 -10.18 -21.77
N GLY A 96 5.79 -9.50 -21.36
CA GLY A 96 5.72 -8.36 -20.44
C GLY A 96 5.27 -7.09 -21.16
N GLY A 97 4.53 -6.23 -20.44
CA GLY A 97 4.15 -4.88 -20.85
C GLY A 97 4.43 -3.87 -19.72
N ASP A 98 4.48 -2.59 -20.07
CA ASP A 98 4.73 -1.48 -19.13
C ASP A 98 3.40 -0.86 -18.67
N LEU A 99 3.05 -1.06 -17.40
CA LEU A 99 1.80 -0.55 -16.83
C LEU A 99 1.80 0.98 -16.65
N VAL A 100 2.97 1.60 -16.55
CA VAL A 100 3.11 3.04 -16.27
C VAL A 100 3.18 3.86 -17.57
N ASN A 101 4.07 3.49 -18.49
CA ASN A 101 4.30 4.27 -19.70
C ASN A 101 3.42 3.82 -20.89
N GLU A 102 3.06 2.54 -20.94
CA GLU A 102 2.21 1.96 -21.99
C GLU A 102 1.12 1.06 -21.39
N PRO A 103 0.23 1.57 -20.51
CA PRO A 103 -0.85 0.77 -19.93
C PRO A 103 -1.78 0.19 -21.01
N PRO A 104 -2.61 -0.82 -20.69
CA PRO A 104 -3.45 -1.54 -21.67
C PRO A 104 -4.22 -0.65 -22.63
N HIS A 105 -4.77 0.48 -22.17
CA HIS A 105 -5.52 1.40 -23.05
C HIS A 105 -4.61 2.13 -24.05
N VAL A 106 -3.36 2.46 -23.69
CA VAL A 106 -2.38 3.07 -24.61
C VAL A 106 -1.92 2.02 -25.62
N TRP A 107 -1.58 0.82 -25.14
CA TRP A 107 -1.20 -0.30 -25.98
C TRP A 107 -2.30 -0.66 -27.02
N LEU A 108 -3.55 -0.73 -26.57
CA LEU A 108 -4.71 -1.04 -27.43
C LEU A 108 -4.91 0.02 -28.52
N ALA A 109 -4.75 1.30 -28.20
CA ALA A 109 -4.87 2.38 -29.18
C ALA A 109 -3.79 2.29 -30.28
N ALA A 110 -2.59 1.84 -29.92
CA ALA A 110 -1.44 1.73 -30.85
C ALA A 110 -1.42 0.41 -31.62
N ASN A 111 -1.79 -0.70 -30.98
CA ASN A 111 -1.57 -2.07 -31.49
C ASN A 111 -2.86 -2.88 -31.67
N GLY A 112 -3.98 -2.39 -31.18
CA GLY A 112 -5.26 -3.11 -31.25
C GLY A 112 -5.76 -3.31 -32.67
N ALA A 113 -6.32 -4.48 -32.97
CA ALA A 113 -6.94 -4.75 -34.26
C ALA A 113 -8.16 -3.86 -34.49
N LYS A 114 -8.37 -3.40 -35.73
CA LYS A 114 -9.56 -2.61 -36.11
C LYS A 114 -10.85 -3.38 -35.79
N GLY A 115 -11.74 -2.73 -35.05
CA GLY A 115 -13.04 -3.32 -34.69
C GLY A 115 -12.95 -4.30 -33.49
N LEU A 116 -11.86 -4.32 -32.74
CA LEU A 116 -11.65 -5.21 -31.60
C LEU A 116 -12.80 -5.11 -30.58
N ARG A 117 -13.33 -6.26 -30.15
CA ARG A 117 -14.31 -6.36 -29.05
C ARG A 117 -13.57 -6.80 -27.78
N LEU A 118 -13.35 -5.84 -26.86
CA LEU A 118 -12.70 -6.10 -25.58
C LEU A 118 -13.73 -6.45 -24.51
N GLY A 119 -13.69 -7.66 -23.98
CA GLY A 119 -14.48 -8.08 -22.83
C GLY A 119 -13.86 -7.60 -21.51
N ILE A 120 -14.70 -7.12 -20.60
CA ILE A 120 -14.33 -6.84 -19.21
C ILE A 120 -15.43 -7.30 -18.25
N ASP A 121 -15.05 -7.54 -17.01
CA ASP A 121 -15.97 -7.66 -15.87
C ASP A 121 -16.18 -6.26 -15.27
N PRO A 122 -17.37 -5.65 -15.38
CA PRO A 122 -17.61 -4.28 -14.91
C PRO A 122 -17.50 -4.11 -13.39
N TRP A 123 -17.47 -5.20 -12.61
CA TRP A 123 -17.25 -5.16 -11.18
C TRP A 123 -15.77 -4.99 -10.80
N LEU A 124 -14.83 -5.34 -11.70
CA LEU A 124 -13.39 -5.33 -11.43
C LEU A 124 -12.67 -4.11 -12.03
N HIS A 125 -13.39 -3.18 -12.63
CA HIS A 125 -12.82 -2.00 -13.27
C HIS A 125 -13.50 -0.73 -12.75
N ALA A 126 -12.67 0.24 -12.31
CA ALA A 126 -13.15 1.54 -11.89
C ALA A 126 -13.70 2.37 -13.05
N GLY A 127 -14.65 3.26 -12.79
CA GLY A 127 -15.29 4.07 -13.82
C GLY A 127 -14.33 4.89 -14.67
N ALA A 128 -13.29 5.44 -14.07
CA ALA A 128 -12.26 6.20 -14.78
C ALA A 128 -11.41 5.31 -15.73
N GLU A 129 -11.14 4.07 -15.34
CA GLU A 129 -10.43 3.11 -16.20
C GLU A 129 -11.29 2.72 -17.42
N VAL A 130 -12.56 2.42 -17.20
CA VAL A 130 -13.51 2.08 -18.28
C VAL A 130 -13.54 3.19 -19.32
N ARG A 131 -13.63 4.46 -18.92
CA ARG A 131 -13.60 5.60 -19.86
C ARG A 131 -12.31 5.67 -20.69
N ARG A 132 -11.15 5.36 -20.08
CA ARG A 132 -9.87 5.30 -20.82
C ARG A 132 -9.87 4.19 -21.87
N LEU A 133 -10.41 3.01 -21.53
CA LEU A 133 -10.55 1.87 -22.44
C LEU A 133 -11.52 2.19 -23.59
N GLU A 134 -12.69 2.75 -23.31
CA GLU A 134 -13.67 3.17 -24.34
C GLU A 134 -13.07 4.18 -25.32
N LYS A 135 -12.36 5.20 -24.78
CA LYS A 135 -11.67 6.19 -25.60
C LYS A 135 -10.61 5.56 -26.51
N ALA A 136 -9.82 4.63 -25.99
CA ALA A 136 -8.79 3.94 -26.76
C ALA A 136 -9.39 3.05 -27.85
N LEU A 137 -10.41 2.27 -27.51
CA LEU A 137 -11.12 1.40 -28.46
C LEU A 137 -11.79 2.19 -29.57
N SER A 138 -12.38 3.36 -29.27
CA SER A 138 -13.02 4.21 -30.28
C SER A 138 -12.06 4.63 -31.40
N GLN A 139 -10.75 4.79 -31.10
CA GLN A 139 -9.74 5.18 -32.10
C GLN A 139 -9.48 4.08 -33.14
N ILE A 140 -9.73 2.83 -32.78
CA ILE A 140 -9.56 1.67 -33.68
C ILE A 140 -10.92 1.11 -34.17
N GLY A 141 -12.04 1.83 -33.92
CA GLY A 141 -13.41 1.38 -34.23
C GLY A 141 -13.82 0.15 -33.44
N GLY A 142 -13.14 -0.14 -32.31
CA GLY A 142 -13.44 -1.23 -31.40
C GLY A 142 -14.57 -0.90 -30.43
N THR A 143 -14.99 -1.89 -29.64
CA THR A 143 -16.06 -1.76 -28.65
C THR A 143 -15.69 -2.47 -27.34
N LEU A 144 -16.15 -1.91 -26.22
CA LEU A 144 -16.07 -2.54 -24.91
C LEU A 144 -17.32 -3.41 -24.69
N VAL A 145 -17.11 -4.63 -24.23
CA VAL A 145 -18.18 -5.60 -23.97
C VAL A 145 -18.21 -5.90 -22.47
N PHE A 146 -19.27 -5.48 -21.80
CA PHE A 146 -19.49 -5.73 -20.39
C PHE A 146 -20.05 -7.13 -20.19
N LEU A 147 -19.27 -8.01 -19.56
CA LEU A 147 -19.69 -9.39 -19.32
C LEU A 147 -20.52 -9.47 -18.02
N PRO A 148 -21.66 -10.19 -18.04
CA PRO A 148 -22.50 -10.34 -16.84
C PRO A 148 -21.87 -11.23 -15.76
N HIS A 149 -20.90 -12.05 -16.14
CA HIS A 149 -20.15 -12.94 -15.25
C HIS A 149 -18.69 -13.02 -15.70
N ASN A 150 -17.77 -13.11 -14.73
CA ASN A 150 -16.37 -13.29 -15.04
C ASN A 150 -16.12 -14.70 -15.62
N PRO A 151 -15.55 -14.82 -16.83
CA PRO A 151 -15.31 -16.13 -17.44
C PRO A 151 -14.29 -16.98 -16.64
N LEU A 152 -13.37 -16.36 -15.92
CA LEU A 152 -12.38 -17.06 -15.10
C LEU A 152 -13.04 -17.77 -13.90
N ASP A 153 -14.07 -17.18 -13.30
CA ASP A 153 -14.75 -17.76 -12.14
C ASP A 153 -15.41 -19.11 -12.46
N ARG A 154 -15.74 -19.34 -13.74
CA ARG A 154 -16.27 -20.64 -14.21
C ARG A 154 -15.16 -21.66 -14.49
N LEU A 155 -13.98 -21.18 -14.85
CA LEU A 155 -12.81 -22.03 -15.15
C LEU A 155 -12.07 -22.43 -13.89
N TRP A 156 -12.12 -21.60 -12.85
CA TRP A 156 -11.44 -21.80 -11.58
C TRP A 156 -12.27 -22.68 -10.63
N SER A 157 -12.23 -23.99 -10.85
CA SER A 157 -13.09 -24.95 -10.14
C SER A 157 -12.85 -25.06 -8.62
N ASP A 158 -11.63 -24.79 -8.18
CA ASP A 158 -11.18 -24.79 -6.78
C ASP A 158 -11.02 -23.38 -6.21
N ARG A 159 -11.73 -22.40 -6.76
CA ARG A 159 -11.71 -21.00 -6.32
C ARG A 159 -12.04 -20.90 -4.83
N PRO A 160 -11.16 -20.27 -4.03
CA PRO A 160 -11.40 -20.05 -2.61
C PRO A 160 -12.72 -19.28 -2.36
N ALA A 161 -13.37 -19.62 -1.24
CA ALA A 161 -14.59 -18.92 -0.82
C ALA A 161 -14.29 -17.47 -0.39
N GLU A 162 -15.34 -16.66 -0.34
CA GLU A 162 -15.26 -15.30 0.19
C GLU A 162 -14.83 -15.31 1.67
N PRO A 163 -14.00 -14.34 2.09
CA PRO A 163 -13.52 -14.27 3.45
C PRO A 163 -14.63 -13.93 4.44
N LEU A 164 -14.53 -14.48 5.64
CA LEU A 164 -15.40 -14.22 6.77
C LEU A 164 -14.62 -13.73 7.98
N GLY A 165 -13.72 -12.77 7.75
CA GLY A 165 -12.92 -12.15 8.80
C GLY A 165 -13.79 -11.46 9.85
N ALA A 166 -13.48 -11.67 11.14
CA ALA A 166 -14.24 -11.06 12.21
C ALA A 166 -14.09 -9.53 12.23
N VAL A 167 -15.19 -8.83 12.43
CA VAL A 167 -15.22 -7.38 12.62
C VAL A 167 -15.00 -7.06 14.10
N SER A 168 -14.15 -6.06 14.35
CA SER A 168 -13.90 -5.47 15.67
C SER A 168 -14.20 -3.97 15.68
N ILE A 169 -14.44 -3.43 16.86
CA ILE A 169 -14.68 -2.00 17.05
C ILE A 169 -13.35 -1.29 17.28
N GLN A 170 -13.12 -0.21 16.56
CA GLN A 170 -12.07 0.76 16.83
C GLN A 170 -12.68 1.84 17.73
N ASN A 171 -12.45 1.74 19.03
CA ASN A 171 -13.10 2.66 19.96
C ASN A 171 -12.54 4.10 19.87
N VAL A 172 -13.23 5.07 20.48
CA VAL A 172 -12.87 6.48 20.35
C VAL A 172 -11.48 6.82 20.93
N ALA A 173 -10.97 6.01 21.86
CA ALA A 173 -9.63 6.19 22.42
C ALA A 173 -8.52 5.91 21.37
N GLN A 174 -8.83 5.19 20.28
CA GLN A 174 -7.93 4.97 19.14
C GLN A 174 -8.34 5.81 17.92
N ALA A 175 -9.64 6.01 17.70
CA ALA A 175 -10.15 6.71 16.51
C ALA A 175 -10.20 8.25 16.67
N GLY A 176 -10.20 8.77 17.89
CA GLY A 176 -10.26 10.20 18.21
C GLY A 176 -11.63 10.86 17.98
N VAL A 177 -12.42 10.39 17.00
CA VAL A 177 -13.71 10.94 16.59
C VAL A 177 -14.76 9.83 16.54
N LEU A 178 -15.96 10.10 17.02
CA LEU A 178 -17.06 9.14 16.99
C LEU A 178 -17.58 8.90 15.56
N ALA A 179 -17.96 7.67 15.25
CA ALA A 179 -18.50 7.30 13.93
C ALA A 179 -19.72 8.16 13.53
N ARG A 180 -20.65 8.42 14.47
CA ARG A 180 -21.82 9.28 14.21
C ARG A 180 -21.44 10.71 13.80
N GLU A 181 -20.33 11.24 14.30
CA GLU A 181 -19.85 12.59 13.96
C GLU A 181 -19.25 12.61 12.55
N LYS A 182 -18.52 11.55 12.18
CA LYS A 182 -18.00 11.36 10.83
C LYS A 182 -19.15 11.24 9.82
N ILE A 183 -20.18 10.43 10.11
CA ILE A 183 -21.38 10.29 9.27
C ILE A 183 -22.11 11.63 9.14
N ALA A 184 -22.30 12.36 10.25
CA ALA A 184 -22.98 13.66 10.24
C ALA A 184 -22.21 14.70 9.39
N THR A 185 -20.88 14.70 9.45
CA THR A 185 -20.02 15.57 8.63
C THR A 185 -20.20 15.28 7.14
N VAL A 186 -20.18 14.01 6.74
CA VAL A 186 -20.43 13.60 5.36
C VAL A 186 -21.84 14.02 4.91
N ALA A 187 -22.88 13.75 5.71
CA ALA A 187 -24.26 14.09 5.39
C ALA A 187 -24.46 15.61 5.22
N ALA A 188 -23.83 16.42 6.07
CA ALA A 188 -23.87 17.88 5.96
C ALA A 188 -23.23 18.39 4.67
N ASP A 189 -22.14 17.78 4.22
CA ASP A 189 -21.49 18.11 2.96
C ASP A 189 -22.35 17.73 1.75
N LEU A 190 -22.98 16.55 1.78
CA LEU A 190 -23.93 16.11 0.76
C LEU A 190 -25.12 17.10 0.62
N SER A 191 -25.69 17.52 1.75
CA SER A 191 -26.81 18.47 1.78
C SER A 191 -26.41 19.83 1.16
N LYS A 192 -25.22 20.35 1.46
CA LYS A 192 -24.69 21.59 0.86
C LYS A 192 -24.53 21.47 -0.66
N LYS A 193 -24.20 20.29 -1.17
CA LYS A 193 -23.99 20.00 -2.61
C LYS A 193 -25.28 19.58 -3.31
N ASN A 194 -26.44 19.56 -2.64
CA ASN A 194 -27.72 19.05 -3.13
C ASN A 194 -27.58 17.60 -3.67
N LEU A 195 -26.89 16.74 -2.97
CA LEU A 195 -26.76 15.33 -3.26
C LEU A 195 -27.72 14.52 -2.39
N ALA A 196 -28.31 13.46 -2.93
CA ALA A 196 -29.20 12.57 -2.17
C ALA A 196 -28.41 11.65 -1.25
N ALA A 197 -27.28 11.14 -1.74
CA ALA A 197 -26.41 10.24 -1.00
C ALA A 197 -25.00 10.18 -1.60
N VAL A 198 -24.10 9.52 -0.88
CA VAL A 198 -22.81 9.04 -1.39
C VAL A 198 -22.73 7.51 -1.24
N LEU A 199 -22.17 6.86 -2.24
CA LEU A 199 -21.72 5.48 -2.16
C LEU A 199 -20.25 5.45 -1.74
N ILE A 200 -19.97 4.96 -0.54
CA ILE A 200 -18.61 4.69 -0.07
C ILE A 200 -18.24 3.28 -0.55
N ALA A 201 -17.35 3.21 -1.52
CA ALA A 201 -16.93 1.96 -2.17
C ALA A 201 -15.59 1.42 -1.64
N ASP A 202 -14.74 2.29 -1.05
CA ASP A 202 -13.47 1.91 -0.44
C ASP A 202 -13.68 1.29 0.94
N PRO A 203 -13.29 0.01 1.17
CA PRO A 203 -13.41 -0.65 2.47
C PRO A 203 -12.65 0.07 3.60
N SER A 204 -11.51 0.71 3.30
CA SER A 204 -10.76 1.49 4.28
C SER A 204 -11.53 2.74 4.73
N SER A 205 -12.23 3.41 3.80
CA SER A 205 -13.13 4.53 4.11
C SER A 205 -14.32 4.08 4.96
N VAL A 206 -14.92 2.93 4.62
CA VAL A 206 -15.97 2.32 5.44
C VAL A 206 -15.45 2.03 6.84
N ALA A 207 -14.30 1.35 6.96
CA ALA A 207 -13.71 1.03 8.26
C ALA A 207 -13.43 2.28 9.10
N TRP A 208 -12.91 3.36 8.47
CA TRP A 208 -12.63 4.63 9.15
C TRP A 208 -13.91 5.37 9.57
N ILE A 209 -14.92 5.48 8.68
CA ILE A 209 -16.18 6.18 9.00
C ILE A 209 -16.91 5.50 10.15
N PHE A 210 -17.05 4.17 10.07
CA PHE A 210 -17.84 3.40 11.06
C PHE A 210 -17.02 3.00 12.29
N ASN A 211 -15.76 3.38 12.40
CA ASN A 211 -14.85 2.99 13.48
C ASN A 211 -14.85 1.47 13.70
N ILE A 212 -14.71 0.71 12.64
CA ILE A 212 -14.57 -0.74 12.66
C ILE A 212 -13.28 -1.20 11.99
N ARG A 213 -12.83 -2.39 12.35
CA ARG A 213 -11.74 -3.09 11.69
C ARG A 213 -12.20 -4.49 11.34
N GLY A 214 -11.50 -5.14 10.39
CA GLY A 214 -11.83 -6.48 9.91
C GLY A 214 -10.58 -7.24 9.51
N ALA A 215 -10.75 -8.48 9.07
CA ALA A 215 -9.67 -9.38 8.69
C ALA A 215 -10.01 -10.14 7.40
N ASP A 216 -10.55 -9.45 6.41
CA ASP A 216 -10.99 -10.06 5.15
C ASP A 216 -9.86 -10.17 4.11
N VAL A 217 -8.88 -9.29 4.16
CA VAL A 217 -7.73 -9.29 3.28
C VAL A 217 -6.45 -9.34 4.11
N PRO A 218 -5.37 -9.91 3.57
CA PRO A 218 -4.09 -9.93 4.28
C PRO A 218 -3.63 -8.51 4.62
N HIS A 219 -3.04 -8.34 5.78
CA HIS A 219 -2.28 -7.18 6.21
C HIS A 219 -3.04 -5.85 6.30
N THR A 220 -4.29 -5.79 5.84
CA THR A 220 -5.12 -4.58 5.88
C THR A 220 -6.34 -4.79 6.77
N PRO A 221 -6.40 -4.15 7.94
CA PRO A 221 -7.43 -4.42 8.94
C PRO A 221 -8.76 -3.74 8.62
N HIS A 222 -9.37 -4.04 7.47
CA HIS A 222 -10.71 -3.60 7.11
C HIS A 222 -11.62 -4.78 6.70
N PRO A 223 -12.93 -4.73 6.93
CA PRO A 223 -13.87 -5.65 6.35
C PRO A 223 -14.16 -5.26 4.91
N LEU A 224 -14.35 -6.23 4.01
CA LEU A 224 -14.89 -5.98 2.67
C LEU A 224 -16.37 -5.61 2.80
N ALA A 225 -16.64 -4.32 2.77
CA ALA A 225 -17.95 -3.73 2.94
C ALA A 225 -18.10 -2.45 2.13
N ARG A 226 -19.32 -2.08 1.82
CA ARG A 226 -19.71 -0.79 1.22
C ARG A 226 -20.74 -0.09 2.10
N ALA A 227 -20.89 1.22 1.90
CA ALA A 227 -21.92 1.95 2.62
C ALA A 227 -22.61 3.00 1.74
N ILE A 228 -23.88 3.27 2.01
CA ILE A 228 -24.59 4.43 1.49
C ILE A 228 -24.84 5.37 2.65
N ILE A 229 -24.36 6.60 2.56
CA ILE A 229 -24.65 7.66 3.52
C ILE A 229 -25.58 8.65 2.82
N HIS A 230 -26.73 8.90 3.43
CA HIS A 230 -27.76 9.80 2.94
C HIS A 230 -27.54 11.23 3.45
N ALA A 231 -28.02 12.21 2.68
CA ALA A 231 -27.95 13.62 3.07
C ALA A 231 -28.74 13.96 4.36
N ASP A 232 -29.69 13.12 4.76
CA ASP A 232 -30.44 13.25 6.01
C ASP A 232 -29.75 12.62 7.24
N GLY A 233 -28.53 12.09 7.07
CA GLY A 233 -27.73 11.50 8.14
C GLY A 233 -27.97 10.00 8.37
N ARG A 234 -28.91 9.37 7.66
CA ARG A 234 -29.04 7.90 7.68
C ARG A 234 -27.85 7.25 7.00
N ALA A 235 -27.40 6.13 7.54
CA ALA A 235 -26.34 5.33 6.95
C ALA A 235 -26.77 3.86 6.81
N GLU A 236 -26.44 3.25 5.69
CA GLU A 236 -26.66 1.85 5.39
C GLU A 236 -25.30 1.18 5.16
N LEU A 237 -25.01 0.14 5.93
CA LEU A 237 -23.75 -0.61 5.84
C LEU A 237 -24.02 -1.99 5.25
N PHE A 238 -23.42 -2.29 4.11
CA PHE A 238 -23.54 -3.57 3.42
C PHE A 238 -22.39 -4.48 3.86
N LEU A 239 -22.67 -5.28 4.87
CA LEU A 239 -21.71 -6.15 5.54
C LEU A 239 -22.38 -7.47 5.91
N ASP A 240 -21.70 -8.59 5.59
CA ASP A 240 -22.20 -9.92 5.97
C ASP A 240 -22.28 -10.07 7.49
N LYS A 241 -23.45 -10.40 8.01
CA LYS A 241 -23.71 -10.56 9.45
C LYS A 241 -22.87 -11.67 10.09
N ARG A 242 -22.42 -12.65 9.31
CA ARG A 242 -21.53 -13.70 9.83
C ARG A 242 -20.18 -13.18 10.31
N LYS A 243 -19.77 -11.98 9.86
CA LYS A 243 -18.54 -11.31 10.28
C LYS A 243 -18.70 -10.53 11.59
N THR A 244 -19.93 -10.23 12.02
CA THR A 244 -20.19 -9.45 13.22
C THR A 244 -20.59 -10.35 14.40
N GLY A 245 -19.86 -10.23 15.52
CA GLY A 245 -20.28 -10.78 16.80
C GLY A 245 -21.29 -9.88 17.52
N ILE A 246 -21.70 -10.25 18.72
CA ILE A 246 -22.73 -9.56 19.51
C ILE A 246 -22.38 -8.08 19.75
N GLU A 247 -21.15 -7.80 20.16
CA GLU A 247 -20.71 -6.44 20.50
C GLU A 247 -20.63 -5.52 19.26
N PRO A 248 -19.98 -5.89 18.14
CA PRO A 248 -20.01 -5.10 16.91
C PRO A 248 -21.41 -4.92 16.32
N GLU A 249 -22.29 -5.92 16.38
CA GLU A 249 -23.68 -5.79 15.92
C GLU A 249 -24.45 -4.76 16.74
N ALA A 250 -24.32 -4.81 18.07
CA ALA A 250 -24.97 -3.85 18.97
C ALA A 250 -24.44 -2.42 18.77
N TYR A 251 -23.13 -2.26 18.53
CA TYR A 251 -22.51 -0.98 18.23
C TYR A 251 -23.01 -0.41 16.88
N LEU A 252 -22.95 -1.20 15.83
CA LEU A 252 -23.38 -0.80 14.48
C LEU A 252 -24.88 -0.44 14.45
N GLY A 253 -25.72 -1.18 15.18
CA GLY A 253 -27.16 -0.90 15.31
C GLY A 253 -27.50 0.47 15.90
N GLN A 254 -26.56 1.14 16.57
CA GLN A 254 -26.73 2.50 17.11
C GLN A 254 -26.41 3.61 16.10
N ILE A 255 -25.70 3.28 15.00
CA ILE A 255 -25.15 4.27 14.06
C ILE A 255 -25.58 4.05 12.61
N CYS A 256 -26.00 2.85 12.23
CA CYS A 256 -26.40 2.53 10.86
C CYS A 256 -27.42 1.38 10.80
N THR A 257 -27.98 1.18 9.60
CA THR A 257 -28.71 -0.04 9.25
C THR A 257 -27.76 -1.02 8.60
N GLN A 258 -27.45 -2.14 9.24
CA GLN A 258 -26.67 -3.21 8.64
C GLN A 258 -27.54 -4.05 7.71
N LEU A 259 -27.10 -4.22 6.46
CA LEU A 259 -27.77 -4.97 5.40
C LEU A 259 -26.81 -6.03 4.81
N PRO A 260 -27.32 -7.13 4.28
CA PRO A 260 -26.47 -8.08 3.56
C PRO A 260 -25.90 -7.44 2.28
N PRO A 261 -24.71 -7.84 1.80
CA PRO A 261 -24.12 -7.32 0.57
C PRO A 261 -25.03 -7.41 -0.64
N SER A 262 -25.86 -8.45 -0.74
CA SER A 262 -26.85 -8.65 -1.81
C SER A 262 -27.95 -7.58 -1.89
N ALA A 263 -28.17 -6.80 -0.82
CA ALA A 263 -29.14 -5.71 -0.82
C ALA A 263 -28.62 -4.41 -1.47
N LEU A 264 -27.30 -4.32 -1.76
CA LEU A 264 -26.67 -3.10 -2.25
C LEU A 264 -27.33 -2.58 -3.54
N GLU A 265 -27.53 -3.44 -4.53
CA GLU A 265 -28.09 -3.03 -5.83
C GLU A 265 -29.50 -2.44 -5.67
N GLU A 266 -30.36 -3.10 -4.90
CA GLU A 266 -31.73 -2.62 -4.65
C GLU A 266 -31.71 -1.27 -3.92
N ARG A 267 -30.88 -1.13 -2.88
CA ARG A 267 -30.80 0.10 -2.07
C ARG A 267 -30.21 1.25 -2.88
N LEU A 268 -29.15 1.00 -3.66
CA LEU A 268 -28.56 1.98 -4.54
C LEU A 268 -29.54 2.43 -5.64
N ALA A 269 -30.28 1.50 -6.25
CA ALA A 269 -31.33 1.83 -7.17
C ALA A 269 -32.46 2.64 -6.52
N ALA A 270 -32.83 2.32 -5.26
CA ALA A 270 -33.89 3.03 -4.55
C ALA A 270 -33.55 4.50 -4.30
N VAL A 271 -32.33 4.82 -3.86
CA VAL A 271 -31.90 6.21 -3.63
C VAL A 271 -31.70 6.99 -4.93
N SER A 272 -31.51 6.30 -6.05
CA SER A 272 -31.30 6.87 -7.37
C SER A 272 -32.60 7.21 -8.12
N ARG A 273 -33.76 6.67 -7.69
CA ARG A 273 -35.05 6.91 -8.36
C ARG A 273 -35.42 8.40 -8.41
N ASN A 274 -36.20 8.78 -9.42
CA ASN A 274 -36.70 10.14 -9.62
C ASN A 274 -35.58 11.21 -9.76
N GLY A 275 -34.46 10.84 -10.35
CA GLY A 275 -33.33 11.75 -10.56
C GLY A 275 -32.48 11.97 -9.31
N GLY A 276 -32.47 11.00 -8.37
CA GLY A 276 -31.61 11.06 -7.20
C GLY A 276 -30.13 11.20 -7.59
N ARG A 277 -29.48 12.23 -7.04
CA ARG A 277 -28.07 12.56 -7.32
C ARG A 277 -27.18 11.83 -6.33
N VAL A 278 -26.41 10.85 -6.80
CA VAL A 278 -25.54 10.01 -5.97
C VAL A 278 -24.07 10.29 -6.27
N LEU A 279 -23.31 10.68 -5.24
CA LEU A 279 -21.86 10.85 -5.33
C LEU A 279 -21.19 9.49 -5.37
N ILE A 280 -20.25 9.34 -6.29
CA ILE A 280 -19.41 8.13 -6.44
C ILE A 280 -18.00 8.54 -6.84
N ASP A 281 -16.98 7.91 -6.22
CA ASP A 281 -15.59 8.12 -6.61
C ASP A 281 -15.24 7.24 -7.83
N PRO A 282 -15.02 7.83 -9.02
CA PRO A 282 -14.81 7.08 -10.25
C PRO A 282 -13.45 6.37 -10.32
N ASP A 283 -12.51 6.70 -9.42
CA ASP A 283 -11.17 6.08 -9.38
C ASP A 283 -11.15 4.79 -8.55
N ILE A 284 -12.18 4.57 -7.70
CA ILE A 284 -12.25 3.43 -6.78
C ILE A 284 -13.49 2.58 -7.06
N ALA A 285 -14.65 3.22 -7.21
CA ALA A 285 -15.90 2.50 -7.39
C ALA A 285 -15.95 1.75 -8.73
N SER A 286 -16.33 0.48 -8.66
CA SER A 286 -16.52 -0.34 -9.87
C SER A 286 -17.57 0.27 -10.79
N TYR A 287 -17.35 0.16 -12.11
CA TYR A 287 -18.24 0.69 -13.14
C TYR A 287 -19.67 0.17 -13.02
N ALA A 288 -19.84 -1.10 -12.59
CA ALA A 288 -21.14 -1.72 -12.35
C ALA A 288 -22.02 -0.90 -11.40
N LEU A 289 -21.44 -0.28 -10.38
CA LEU A 289 -22.16 0.53 -9.39
C LEU A 289 -22.73 1.81 -10.02
N ALA A 290 -21.98 2.47 -10.89
CA ALA A 290 -22.45 3.62 -11.62
C ALA A 290 -23.61 3.25 -12.60
N GLU A 291 -23.53 2.08 -13.22
CA GLU A 291 -24.60 1.57 -14.10
C GLU A 291 -25.91 1.27 -13.36
N ILE A 292 -25.83 0.78 -12.11
CA ILE A 292 -27.05 0.59 -11.27
C ILE A 292 -27.77 1.93 -11.07
N ILE A 293 -27.03 3.00 -10.77
CA ILE A 293 -27.58 4.35 -10.59
C ILE A 293 -28.24 4.84 -11.88
N ARG A 294 -27.57 4.72 -13.03
CA ARG A 294 -28.08 5.16 -14.35
C ARG A 294 -29.34 4.38 -14.77
N ARG A 295 -29.34 3.05 -14.59
CA ARG A 295 -30.50 2.19 -14.91
C ARG A 295 -31.71 2.51 -14.03
N ALA A 296 -31.51 3.01 -12.82
CA ALA A 296 -32.57 3.47 -11.94
C ALA A 296 -33.05 4.90 -12.23
N SER A 297 -32.57 5.53 -13.34
CA SER A 297 -32.83 6.92 -13.71
C SER A 297 -32.28 7.94 -12.72
N GLY A 298 -31.21 7.59 -12.00
CA GLY A 298 -30.44 8.48 -11.14
C GLY A 298 -29.37 9.24 -11.89
N GLU A 299 -28.86 10.29 -11.28
CA GLU A 299 -27.70 11.05 -11.73
C GLU A 299 -26.45 10.59 -10.98
N VAL A 300 -25.46 10.09 -11.72
CA VAL A 300 -24.11 9.81 -11.18
C VAL A 300 -23.35 11.12 -11.07
N VAL A 301 -23.04 11.54 -9.86
CA VAL A 301 -22.17 12.69 -9.60
C VAL A 301 -20.78 12.17 -9.27
N GLU A 302 -19.83 12.43 -10.15
CA GLU A 302 -18.45 11.98 -9.94
C GLU A 302 -17.70 12.94 -9.04
N GLY A 303 -16.96 12.41 -8.07
CA GLY A 303 -16.11 13.15 -7.15
C GLY A 303 -15.41 12.25 -6.16
N ALA A 304 -14.39 12.78 -5.49
CA ALA A 304 -13.63 12.02 -4.52
C ALA A 304 -14.48 11.52 -3.36
N ASP A 305 -14.15 10.33 -2.85
CA ASP A 305 -14.71 9.79 -1.61
C ASP A 305 -14.54 10.81 -0.47
N PRO A 306 -15.63 11.26 0.19
CA PRO A 306 -15.58 12.30 1.21
C PRO A 306 -14.80 11.89 2.48
N ALA A 307 -14.52 10.60 2.67
CA ALA A 307 -13.69 10.12 3.76
C ALA A 307 -12.19 10.14 3.44
N LYS A 308 -11.81 10.14 2.16
CA LYS A 308 -10.41 9.95 1.71
C LYS A 308 -9.46 10.99 2.29
N LEU A 309 -9.79 12.26 2.19
CA LEU A 309 -8.95 13.33 2.72
C LEU A 309 -9.02 13.44 4.25
N PRO A 310 -10.18 13.41 4.93
CA PRO A 310 -10.24 13.39 6.40
C PRO A 310 -9.53 12.19 7.04
N ARG A 311 -9.57 11.01 6.41
CA ARG A 311 -8.83 9.82 6.83
C ARG A 311 -7.31 10.01 6.71
N ALA A 312 -6.85 10.68 5.66
CA ALA A 312 -5.44 10.96 5.43
C ALA A 312 -4.86 11.96 6.44
N VAL A 313 -5.66 12.93 6.86
CA VAL A 313 -5.31 13.94 7.88
C VAL A 313 -5.64 13.38 9.26
N LYS A 314 -4.63 12.78 9.90
CA LYS A 314 -4.78 12.16 11.23
C LYS A 314 -5.04 13.22 12.30
N ASN A 315 -5.97 12.94 13.19
CA ASN A 315 -6.17 13.73 14.40
C ASN A 315 -5.08 13.41 15.45
N ASP A 316 -5.02 14.19 16.51
CA ASP A 316 -3.99 14.06 17.54
C ASP A 316 -3.98 12.67 18.21
N VAL A 317 -5.13 12.02 18.36
CA VAL A 317 -5.22 10.67 18.92
C VAL A 317 -4.58 9.64 17.99
N GLU A 318 -4.87 9.73 16.69
CA GLU A 318 -4.29 8.84 15.67
C GLU A 318 -2.79 9.08 15.51
N ILE A 319 -2.30 10.34 15.56
CA ILE A 319 -0.86 10.66 15.54
C ILE A 319 -0.16 10.10 16.77
N ASN A 320 -0.69 10.35 17.97
CA ASN A 320 -0.10 9.85 19.20
C ASN A 320 -0.12 8.31 19.27
N GLY A 321 -1.19 7.69 18.76
CA GLY A 321 -1.27 6.24 18.61
C GLY A 321 -0.20 5.70 17.69
N SER A 322 -0.03 6.31 16.52
CA SER A 322 1.02 5.95 15.54
C SER A 322 2.42 6.15 16.13
N ALA A 323 2.66 7.24 16.85
CA ALA A 323 3.95 7.47 17.51
C ALA A 323 4.26 6.38 18.56
N ALA A 324 3.28 6.00 19.37
CA ALA A 324 3.45 4.91 20.34
C ALA A 324 3.70 3.55 19.67
N ALA A 325 3.00 3.27 18.55
CA ALA A 325 3.23 2.06 17.75
C ALA A 325 4.66 2.01 17.18
N HIS A 326 5.19 3.15 16.69
CA HIS A 326 6.55 3.22 16.16
C HIS A 326 7.64 3.12 17.25
N LEU A 327 7.39 3.61 18.45
CA LEU A 327 8.31 3.40 19.57
C LEU A 327 8.40 1.92 19.96
N GLN A 328 7.25 1.25 20.01
CA GLN A 328 7.17 -0.18 20.25
C GLN A 328 7.89 -0.98 19.16
N ASP A 329 7.60 -0.66 17.90
CA ASP A 329 8.21 -1.32 16.74
C ASP A 329 9.72 -1.08 16.68
N GLY A 330 10.16 0.14 17.01
CA GLY A 330 11.57 0.50 17.12
C GLY A 330 12.33 -0.35 18.15
N ALA A 331 11.71 -0.65 19.30
CA ALA A 331 12.30 -1.56 20.28
C ALA A 331 12.44 -3.00 19.73
N ALA A 332 11.43 -3.50 18.99
CA ALA A 332 11.49 -4.81 18.33
C ALA A 332 12.58 -4.85 17.24
N MET A 333 12.68 -3.78 16.44
CA MET A 333 13.73 -3.65 15.43
C MET A 333 15.14 -3.64 16.05
N VAL A 334 15.34 -2.96 17.18
CA VAL A 334 16.63 -2.95 17.90
C VAL A 334 17.00 -4.35 18.41
N GLU A 335 16.05 -5.09 19.01
CA GLU A 335 16.28 -6.47 19.42
C GLU A 335 16.65 -7.38 18.25
N PHE A 336 15.98 -7.21 17.10
CA PHE A 336 16.28 -7.94 15.88
C PHE A 336 17.67 -7.61 15.33
N LEU A 337 18.01 -6.31 15.20
CA LEU A 337 19.31 -5.87 14.67
C LEU A 337 20.47 -6.29 15.61
N TYR A 338 20.27 -6.23 16.92
CA TYR A 338 21.22 -6.79 17.87
C TYR A 338 21.43 -8.27 17.63
N TRP A 339 20.36 -9.07 17.59
CA TRP A 339 20.43 -10.49 17.32
C TRP A 339 21.19 -10.78 16.01
N LEU A 340 20.84 -10.11 14.92
CA LEU A 340 21.49 -10.29 13.62
C LEU A 340 23.00 -9.98 13.71
N SER A 341 23.39 -8.97 14.47
CA SER A 341 24.79 -8.58 14.65
C SER A 341 25.63 -9.62 15.43
N GLN A 342 24.99 -10.53 16.18
CA GLN A 342 25.65 -11.60 16.90
C GLN A 342 25.79 -12.90 16.08
N GLU A 343 25.06 -12.99 14.98
CA GLU A 343 25.07 -14.16 14.11
C GLU A 343 26.30 -14.16 13.17
N LYS A 344 26.80 -15.35 12.86
CA LYS A 344 27.89 -15.46 11.87
C LYS A 344 27.33 -15.37 10.46
N PRO A 345 27.97 -14.61 9.56
CA PRO A 345 27.60 -14.64 8.15
C PRO A 345 27.52 -16.08 7.60
N GLY A 346 26.53 -16.36 6.77
CA GLY A 346 26.28 -17.71 6.22
C GLY A 346 25.51 -18.65 7.15
N THR A 347 25.04 -18.21 8.33
CA THR A 347 24.28 -19.06 9.27
C THR A 347 22.81 -18.67 9.37
N VAL A 348 22.43 -17.49 8.91
CA VAL A 348 21.05 -16.97 8.90
C VAL A 348 20.56 -16.89 7.47
N SER A 349 19.36 -17.40 7.19
CA SER A 349 18.71 -17.21 5.89
C SER A 349 17.76 -16.01 5.92
N GLU A 350 17.34 -15.56 4.74
CA GLU A 350 16.35 -14.48 4.55
C GLU A 350 15.03 -14.79 5.27
N ILE A 351 14.54 -16.05 5.19
CA ILE A 351 13.32 -16.49 5.89
C ILE A 351 13.53 -16.42 7.41
N VAL A 352 14.64 -16.96 7.92
CA VAL A 352 14.92 -16.94 9.37
C VAL A 352 14.99 -15.49 9.89
N ALA A 353 15.54 -14.56 9.12
CA ALA A 353 15.58 -13.14 9.49
C ALA A 353 14.16 -12.56 9.58
N ALA A 354 13.29 -12.82 8.60
CA ALA A 354 11.89 -12.35 8.63
C ALA A 354 11.10 -12.95 9.80
N GLU A 355 11.24 -14.26 10.05
CA GLU A 355 10.62 -14.96 11.18
C GLU A 355 11.08 -14.38 12.53
N ARG A 356 12.37 -14.10 12.65
CA ARG A 356 12.96 -13.56 13.88
C ARG A 356 12.44 -12.16 14.19
N LEU A 357 12.28 -11.32 13.16
CA LEU A 357 11.73 -9.97 13.32
C LEU A 357 10.25 -10.01 13.73
N GLU A 358 9.43 -10.84 13.10
CA GLU A 358 8.02 -11.00 13.49
C GLU A 358 7.90 -11.50 14.95
N ALA A 359 8.75 -12.46 15.34
CA ALA A 359 8.79 -12.95 16.72
C ALA A 359 9.21 -11.87 17.73
N ALA A 360 10.13 -10.97 17.36
CA ALA A 360 10.51 -9.82 18.20
C ALA A 360 9.34 -8.85 18.37
N ARG A 361 8.63 -8.51 17.29
CA ARG A 361 7.42 -7.68 17.32
C ARG A 361 6.32 -8.27 18.21
N ALA A 362 6.06 -9.57 18.08
CA ALA A 362 5.08 -10.27 18.91
C ALA A 362 5.45 -10.21 20.40
N ARG A 363 6.72 -10.47 20.73
CA ARG A 363 7.21 -10.45 22.13
C ARG A 363 7.16 -9.06 22.73
N VAL A 364 7.67 -8.05 22.04
CA VAL A 364 7.68 -6.67 22.51
C VAL A 364 6.24 -6.16 22.63
N GLY A 365 5.38 -6.44 21.65
CA GLY A 365 3.97 -6.07 21.69
C GLY A 365 3.24 -6.65 22.90
N GLN A 366 3.53 -7.90 23.25
CA GLN A 366 2.94 -8.53 24.42
C GLN A 366 3.43 -7.90 25.72
N SER A 367 4.73 -7.59 25.82
CA SER A 367 5.32 -6.95 27.01
C SER A 367 4.77 -5.52 27.24
N MET A 368 4.45 -4.81 26.17
CA MET A 368 3.88 -3.45 26.20
C MET A 368 2.32 -3.42 26.21
N GLN A 369 1.66 -4.56 26.34
CA GLN A 369 0.20 -4.70 26.35
C GLN A 369 -0.48 -4.15 25.08
N ASN A 370 0.23 -4.12 23.99
CA ASN A 370 -0.28 -3.75 22.66
C ASN A 370 0.18 -4.83 21.65
N PRO A 371 -0.46 -6.00 21.67
CA PRO A 371 -0.01 -7.16 20.91
C PRO A 371 -0.04 -6.90 19.40
N LEU A 372 0.92 -7.49 18.71
CA LEU A 372 0.95 -7.55 17.24
C LEU A 372 -0.36 -8.16 16.74
N LYS A 373 -1.06 -7.47 15.84
CA LYS A 373 -2.32 -7.91 15.24
C LYS A 373 -2.12 -8.60 13.90
N ASP A 374 -1.18 -8.09 13.13
CA ASP A 374 -0.74 -8.62 11.84
C ASP A 374 0.59 -7.92 11.47
N ILE A 375 1.26 -8.36 10.43
CA ILE A 375 2.24 -7.54 9.71
C ILE A 375 1.49 -6.56 8.80
N SER A 376 2.08 -5.42 8.43
CA SER A 376 1.43 -4.44 7.56
C SER A 376 1.58 -4.78 6.06
N PHE A 377 2.53 -5.66 5.73
CA PHE A 377 2.77 -6.28 4.43
C PHE A 377 3.76 -7.45 4.59
N ASP A 378 3.86 -8.32 3.58
CA ASP A 378 4.87 -9.39 3.56
C ASP A 378 6.28 -8.79 3.66
N THR A 379 7.03 -9.17 4.70
CA THR A 379 8.40 -8.68 4.95
C THR A 379 9.30 -8.94 3.74
N ILE A 380 9.92 -7.90 3.23
CA ILE A 380 10.98 -7.96 2.24
C ILE A 380 12.28 -8.21 2.98
N SER A 381 12.84 -9.40 2.83
CA SER A 381 14.09 -9.83 3.45
C SER A 381 15.04 -10.26 2.33
N GLY A 382 15.89 -9.34 1.89
CA GLY A 382 16.73 -9.54 0.70
C GLY A 382 18.21 -9.36 1.00
N ALA A 383 19.01 -10.40 0.74
CA ALA A 383 20.47 -10.39 0.86
C ALA A 383 21.12 -10.24 -0.53
N GLY A 384 22.17 -9.42 -0.64
CA GLY A 384 22.92 -9.25 -1.87
C GLY A 384 22.04 -8.85 -3.05
N GLU A 385 22.00 -9.68 -4.10
CA GLU A 385 21.23 -9.42 -5.31
C GLU A 385 19.71 -9.42 -5.13
N HIS A 386 19.17 -10.15 -4.14
CA HIS A 386 17.75 -10.14 -3.83
C HIS A 386 17.30 -8.78 -3.32
N ALA A 387 18.15 -8.02 -2.64
CA ALA A 387 17.87 -6.66 -2.22
C ALA A 387 17.64 -5.69 -3.41
N ALA A 388 18.13 -6.05 -4.61
CA ALA A 388 17.91 -5.26 -5.82
C ALA A 388 16.50 -5.41 -6.41
N ILE A 389 15.71 -6.37 -5.94
CA ILE A 389 14.31 -6.57 -6.31
C ILE A 389 13.46 -5.80 -5.30
N MET A 390 12.93 -4.65 -5.69
CA MET A 390 12.31 -3.66 -4.79
C MET A 390 11.20 -4.22 -3.90
N HIS A 391 10.39 -5.13 -4.44
CA HIS A 391 9.32 -5.84 -3.72
C HIS A 391 9.60 -7.35 -3.67
N TYR A 392 10.85 -7.70 -3.32
CA TYR A 392 11.26 -9.09 -3.19
C TYR A 392 10.40 -9.80 -2.14
N ARG A 393 9.80 -10.90 -2.54
CA ARG A 393 9.13 -11.82 -1.63
C ARG A 393 9.93 -13.11 -1.54
N VAL A 394 10.59 -13.30 -0.40
CA VAL A 394 11.32 -14.53 -0.15
C VAL A 394 10.36 -15.73 -0.07
N THR A 395 10.72 -16.82 -0.71
CA THR A 395 9.99 -18.09 -0.69
C THR A 395 10.92 -19.25 -0.31
N THR A 396 10.35 -20.40 -0.03
CA THR A 396 11.14 -21.63 0.24
C THR A 396 12.07 -22.01 -0.92
N GLU A 397 11.76 -21.59 -2.16
CA GLU A 397 12.60 -21.86 -3.34
C GLU A 397 13.70 -20.80 -3.53
N THR A 398 13.43 -19.54 -3.21
CA THR A 398 14.38 -18.44 -3.43
C THR A 398 15.23 -18.14 -2.21
N ASN A 399 14.90 -18.72 -1.05
CA ASN A 399 15.57 -18.46 0.24
C ASN A 399 17.07 -18.75 0.17
N ARG A 400 17.88 -17.78 0.55
CA ARG A 400 19.35 -17.93 0.60
C ARG A 400 19.91 -17.50 1.95
N MET A 401 21.16 -17.88 2.21
CA MET A 401 21.91 -17.39 3.38
C MET A 401 22.39 -15.98 3.16
N ILE A 402 22.48 -15.22 4.25
CA ILE A 402 23.01 -13.86 4.31
C ILE A 402 24.53 -13.99 4.49
N GLU A 403 25.31 -13.62 3.46
CA GLU A 403 26.73 -13.89 3.39
C GLU A 403 27.59 -12.68 3.74
N ALA A 404 28.86 -12.92 4.10
CA ALA A 404 29.81 -11.85 4.38
C ALA A 404 30.15 -11.04 3.11
N GLY A 405 30.23 -9.73 3.25
CA GLY A 405 30.56 -8.79 2.16
C GLY A 405 29.34 -8.27 1.42
N GLU A 406 28.13 -8.72 1.77
CA GLU A 406 26.88 -8.29 1.18
C GLU A 406 26.19 -7.18 1.98
N LEU A 407 25.24 -6.50 1.34
CA LEU A 407 24.20 -5.74 2.00
C LEU A 407 23.00 -6.64 2.25
N PHE A 408 22.40 -6.49 3.42
CA PHE A 408 21.11 -7.09 3.76
C PHE A 408 20.08 -5.99 3.95
N LEU A 409 19.03 -6.03 3.14
CA LEU A 409 17.90 -5.12 3.21
C LEU A 409 16.73 -5.84 3.87
N ILE A 410 16.19 -5.25 4.93
CA ILE A 410 14.96 -5.70 5.57
C ILE A 410 13.97 -4.55 5.60
N ASP A 411 12.84 -4.76 4.91
CA ASP A 411 11.71 -3.85 4.83
C ASP A 411 10.47 -4.54 5.36
N SER A 412 9.83 -3.94 6.36
CA SER A 412 8.81 -4.62 7.15
C SER A 412 7.97 -3.65 7.95
N GLY A 413 6.78 -4.07 8.28
CA GLY A 413 5.91 -3.28 9.14
C GLY A 413 4.95 -4.14 9.95
N ALA A 414 4.22 -3.49 10.85
CA ALA A 414 3.33 -4.12 11.81
C ALA A 414 1.98 -3.42 11.86
N GLN A 415 0.94 -4.17 12.14
CA GLN A 415 -0.38 -3.68 12.51
C GLN A 415 -0.54 -3.79 14.04
N TYR A 416 -0.64 -2.65 14.69
CA TYR A 416 -1.02 -2.53 16.10
C TYR A 416 -2.36 -1.81 16.19
N ILE A 417 -3.13 -2.03 17.27
CA ILE A 417 -4.48 -1.41 17.39
C ILE A 417 -4.46 0.13 17.35
N ASN A 418 -3.33 0.73 17.65
CA ASN A 418 -3.11 2.18 17.70
C ASN A 418 -2.33 2.75 16.50
N GLY A 419 -1.85 1.91 15.57
CA GLY A 419 -1.12 2.40 14.41
C GLY A 419 -0.61 1.29 13.49
N THR A 420 -0.27 1.69 12.26
CA THR A 420 0.41 0.89 11.25
C THR A 420 1.86 1.37 11.17
N THR A 421 2.84 0.45 11.19
CA THR A 421 4.25 0.81 11.03
C THR A 421 4.79 0.32 9.70
N ASP A 422 5.84 1.00 9.25
CA ASP A 422 6.59 0.72 8.04
C ASP A 422 8.03 1.19 8.23
N ILE A 423 9.00 0.33 7.95
CA ILE A 423 10.41 0.63 8.15
C ILE A 423 11.29 -0.22 7.25
N THR A 424 12.24 0.42 6.56
CA THR A 424 13.35 -0.28 5.91
C THR A 424 14.68 0.06 6.57
N ARG A 425 15.49 -0.98 6.80
CA ARG A 425 16.91 -0.84 7.12
C ARG A 425 17.75 -1.69 6.18
N THR A 426 18.84 -1.09 5.69
CA THR A 426 19.91 -1.79 4.98
C THR A 426 21.13 -1.84 5.89
N VAL A 427 21.68 -3.03 6.11
CA VAL A 427 22.84 -3.26 6.98
C VAL A 427 23.97 -3.96 6.23
N GLY A 428 25.22 -3.66 6.57
CA GLY A 428 26.39 -4.31 6.04
C GLY A 428 26.71 -5.61 6.79
N ILE A 429 26.91 -6.70 6.08
CA ILE A 429 27.29 -7.99 6.66
C ILE A 429 28.79 -8.17 6.55
N GLY A 430 29.48 -7.99 7.66
CA GLY A 430 30.95 -7.98 7.68
C GLY A 430 31.56 -6.79 6.91
N ARG A 431 32.64 -7.03 6.19
CA ARG A 431 33.33 -5.96 5.44
C ARG A 431 32.71 -5.80 4.06
N VAL A 432 32.02 -4.70 3.82
CA VAL A 432 31.40 -4.32 2.53
C VAL A 432 32.33 -3.46 1.68
N THR A 433 31.96 -3.24 0.42
CA THR A 433 32.74 -2.45 -0.55
C THR A 433 32.55 -0.94 -0.34
N GLU A 434 33.51 -0.13 -0.83
CA GLU A 434 33.37 1.33 -0.88
C GLU A 434 32.19 1.77 -1.78
N GLU A 435 31.83 0.98 -2.79
CA GLU A 435 30.66 1.24 -3.62
C GLU A 435 29.35 1.11 -2.83
N HIS A 436 29.22 0.08 -1.98
CA HIS A 436 28.08 -0.09 -1.08
C HIS A 436 27.92 1.13 -0.16
N ARG A 437 29.00 1.54 0.49
CA ARG A 437 29.04 2.70 1.40
C ARG A 437 28.69 4.00 0.67
N ARG A 438 29.24 4.19 -0.54
CA ARG A 438 28.97 5.38 -1.34
C ARG A 438 27.48 5.51 -1.68
N PHE A 439 26.87 4.46 -2.25
CA PHE A 439 25.45 4.52 -2.63
C PHE A 439 24.54 4.56 -1.41
N PHE A 440 24.88 3.88 -0.33
CA PHE A 440 24.15 4.01 0.94
C PHE A 440 24.14 5.46 1.43
N THR A 441 25.28 6.13 1.41
CA THR A 441 25.37 7.53 1.82
C THR A 441 24.58 8.45 0.90
N LEU A 442 24.55 8.20 -0.42
CA LEU A 442 23.74 9.00 -1.35
C LEU A 442 22.23 8.82 -1.12
N VAL A 443 21.77 7.61 -0.80
CA VAL A 443 20.38 7.35 -0.42
C VAL A 443 20.06 8.04 0.91
N LEU A 444 20.94 7.92 1.91
CA LEU A 444 20.80 8.60 3.21
C LEU A 444 20.66 10.11 3.06
N LYS A 445 21.44 10.73 2.16
CA LYS A 445 21.31 12.18 1.88
C LYS A 445 19.90 12.53 1.41
N GLY A 446 19.34 11.75 0.50
CA GLY A 446 17.97 11.97 0.03
C GLY A 446 16.92 11.84 1.13
N MET A 447 17.08 10.85 2.02
CA MET A 447 16.20 10.64 3.17
C MET A 447 16.29 11.82 4.16
N ILE A 448 17.48 12.34 4.41
CA ILE A 448 17.69 13.51 5.29
C ILE A 448 17.08 14.77 4.68
N GLU A 449 17.26 15.02 3.38
CA GLU A 449 16.71 16.19 2.70
C GLU A 449 15.17 16.26 2.82
N ILE A 450 14.48 15.13 2.68
CA ILE A 450 13.03 15.06 2.93
C ILE A 450 12.72 15.28 4.42
N SER A 451 13.42 14.59 5.32
CA SER A 451 13.16 14.69 6.77
C SER A 451 13.31 16.12 7.31
N THR A 452 14.19 16.90 6.72
CA THR A 452 14.50 18.29 7.13
C THR A 452 13.78 19.35 6.32
N ALA A 453 13.03 18.95 5.28
CA ALA A 453 12.37 19.89 4.38
C ALA A 453 11.43 20.86 5.13
N ARG A 454 11.54 22.14 4.77
CA ARG A 454 10.60 23.21 5.13
C ARG A 454 9.93 23.69 3.85
N PHE A 455 8.60 23.81 3.88
CA PHE A 455 7.85 24.15 2.68
C PHE A 455 6.59 24.96 2.99
N PRO A 456 6.14 25.86 2.10
CA PRO A 456 4.94 26.65 2.30
C PRO A 456 3.67 25.79 2.13
N LYS A 457 2.53 26.29 2.63
CA LYS A 457 1.21 25.71 2.32
C LYS A 457 0.99 25.64 0.81
N GLY A 458 0.31 24.59 0.35
CA GLY A 458 0.06 24.35 -1.07
C GLY A 458 1.13 23.49 -1.74
N THR A 459 2.23 23.17 -1.03
CA THR A 459 3.27 22.26 -1.55
C THR A 459 2.72 20.84 -1.66
N ARG A 460 2.98 20.20 -2.79
CA ARG A 460 2.59 18.81 -3.10
C ARG A 460 3.80 17.90 -2.98
N GLY A 461 3.56 16.62 -2.84
CA GLY A 461 4.66 15.67 -2.76
C GLY A 461 5.56 15.63 -4.01
N CYS A 462 5.04 15.95 -5.21
CA CYS A 462 5.86 16.06 -6.43
C CYS A 462 6.85 17.24 -6.37
N ASP A 463 6.57 18.25 -5.58
CA ASP A 463 7.45 19.40 -5.43
C ASP A 463 8.65 19.05 -4.51
N LEU A 464 8.52 18.03 -3.64
CA LEU A 464 9.56 17.56 -2.72
C LEU A 464 10.33 16.33 -3.23
N ASP A 465 9.72 15.47 -4.06
CA ASP A 465 10.34 14.23 -4.56
C ASP A 465 11.76 14.42 -5.14
N PRO A 466 12.08 15.51 -5.88
CA PRO A 466 13.44 15.76 -6.36
C PRO A 466 14.50 15.86 -5.25
N LEU A 467 14.14 16.30 -4.04
CA LEU A 467 15.07 16.43 -2.92
C LEU A 467 15.66 15.06 -2.54
N ALA A 468 14.85 14.02 -2.55
CA ALA A 468 15.29 12.65 -2.29
C ALA A 468 16.22 12.09 -3.36
N ARG A 469 16.15 12.62 -4.60
CA ARG A 469 16.84 12.07 -5.77
C ARG A 469 18.11 12.80 -6.16
N ILE A 470 18.25 14.07 -5.78
CA ILE A 470 19.30 14.94 -6.33
C ILE A 470 20.73 14.43 -6.09
N ALA A 471 20.97 13.77 -4.94
CA ALA A 471 22.27 13.17 -4.65
C ALA A 471 22.59 12.00 -5.60
N LEU A 472 21.62 11.15 -5.90
CA LEU A 472 21.71 10.05 -6.85
C LEU A 472 21.83 10.56 -8.29
N TRP A 473 21.03 11.54 -8.70
CA TRP A 473 21.12 12.12 -10.06
C TRP A 473 22.48 12.69 -10.36
N ARG A 474 23.12 13.37 -9.41
CA ARG A 474 24.51 13.87 -9.55
C ARG A 474 25.54 12.75 -9.72
N ALA A 475 25.19 11.54 -9.28
CA ALA A 475 26.00 10.34 -9.47
C ALA A 475 25.59 9.51 -10.70
N GLY A 476 24.63 9.99 -11.50
CA GLY A 476 24.11 9.27 -12.67
C GLY A 476 23.20 8.09 -12.32
N ALA A 477 22.55 8.13 -11.15
CA ALA A 477 21.69 7.08 -10.63
C ALA A 477 20.28 7.61 -10.30
N ASP A 478 19.29 6.73 -10.22
CA ASP A 478 17.91 7.03 -9.82
C ASP A 478 17.27 5.75 -9.26
N PHE A 479 16.04 5.85 -8.75
CA PHE A 479 15.19 4.72 -8.35
C PHE A 479 13.80 4.84 -8.99
N ALA A 480 13.14 3.69 -9.23
CA ALA A 480 11.94 3.61 -10.07
C ALA A 480 10.62 3.70 -9.29
N HIS A 481 10.64 3.76 -7.96
CA HIS A 481 9.44 3.91 -7.13
C HIS A 481 9.23 5.36 -6.64
N GLY A 482 8.11 5.63 -5.96
CA GLY A 482 7.88 6.90 -5.26
C GLY A 482 8.84 7.05 -4.09
N THR A 483 9.13 8.29 -3.70
CA THR A 483 9.92 8.56 -2.49
C THR A 483 9.15 8.25 -1.21
N GLY A 484 7.81 8.23 -1.29
CA GLY A 484 6.96 7.88 -0.16
C GLY A 484 5.48 7.87 -0.51
N HIS A 485 4.72 7.17 0.31
CA HIS A 485 3.26 7.03 0.25
C HIS A 485 2.62 7.42 1.58
N GLY A 486 1.31 7.65 1.59
CA GLY A 486 0.57 7.82 2.83
C GLY A 486 0.43 6.50 3.59
N VAL A 487 0.23 6.59 4.90
CA VAL A 487 0.06 5.43 5.79
C VAL A 487 -1.17 5.62 6.67
N GLY A 488 -1.97 4.56 6.81
CA GLY A 488 -3.16 4.54 7.62
C GLY A 488 -2.89 4.45 9.13
N SER A 489 -3.89 4.74 9.95
CA SER A 489 -3.85 4.51 11.40
C SER A 489 -4.58 3.21 11.72
N TYR A 490 -3.84 2.12 11.89
CA TYR A 490 -4.37 0.75 11.95
C TYR A 490 -5.32 0.47 10.77
N LEU A 491 -4.83 0.79 9.57
CA LEU A 491 -5.48 0.58 8.26
C LEU A 491 -4.41 0.22 7.22
N SER A 492 -4.63 0.54 5.94
CA SER A 492 -3.70 0.21 4.87
C SER A 492 -2.33 0.85 5.10
N VAL A 493 -1.26 0.09 4.90
CA VAL A 493 0.10 0.63 4.88
C VAL A 493 0.26 1.59 3.71
N HIS A 494 -0.30 1.28 2.55
CA HIS A 494 -0.41 2.18 1.41
C HIS A 494 -1.75 2.91 1.44
N GLU A 495 -1.77 4.13 1.95
CA GLU A 495 -2.97 4.98 2.00
C GLU A 495 -2.78 6.23 1.14
N GLY A 496 -3.84 6.66 0.48
CA GLY A 496 -3.88 7.92 -0.25
C GLY A 496 -4.82 8.95 0.40
N PRO A 497 -4.87 10.17 -0.14
CA PRO A 497 -4.38 10.62 -1.44
C PRO A 497 -2.95 11.17 -1.46
N GLN A 498 -2.33 11.39 -0.29
CA GLN A 498 -0.98 11.96 -0.17
C GLN A 498 0.10 10.94 -0.56
N ARG A 499 1.15 11.42 -1.19
CA ARG A 499 2.37 10.67 -1.49
C ARG A 499 3.49 11.64 -1.86
N ILE A 500 4.75 11.23 -1.73
CA ILE A 500 5.91 11.95 -2.25
C ILE A 500 6.36 11.21 -3.51
N SER A 501 5.97 11.71 -4.67
CA SER A 501 6.33 11.10 -5.96
C SER A 501 6.10 12.10 -7.10
N ARG A 502 6.71 11.84 -8.26
CA ARG A 502 6.56 12.68 -9.47
C ARG A 502 5.10 12.87 -9.92
N LEU A 503 4.22 11.93 -9.58
CA LEU A 503 2.81 11.93 -10.00
C LEU A 503 1.87 12.46 -8.91
N SER A 504 2.39 12.95 -7.79
CA SER A 504 1.56 13.47 -6.70
C SER A 504 0.91 14.79 -7.07
N THR A 505 -0.40 14.88 -6.89
CA THR A 505 -1.17 16.12 -7.10
C THR A 505 -1.77 16.68 -5.81
N GLN A 506 -1.80 15.87 -4.74
CA GLN A 506 -2.35 16.26 -3.45
C GLN A 506 -1.38 17.18 -2.71
N GLU A 507 -1.91 18.29 -2.20
CA GLU A 507 -1.20 19.14 -1.24
C GLU A 507 -0.96 18.39 0.07
N LEU A 508 0.20 18.61 0.66
CA LEU A 508 0.55 18.06 1.95
C LEU A 508 -0.07 18.92 3.07
N LEU A 509 -0.88 18.28 3.91
CA LEU A 509 -1.59 18.93 5.00
C LEU A 509 -1.08 18.45 6.36
N PRO A 510 -1.08 19.31 7.41
CA PRO A 510 -0.75 18.90 8.77
C PRO A 510 -1.55 17.67 9.21
N GLY A 511 -0.87 16.70 9.84
CA GLY A 511 -1.46 15.43 10.26
C GLY A 511 -1.37 14.30 9.24
N MET A 512 -0.96 14.57 7.99
CA MET A 512 -0.70 13.50 7.01
C MET A 512 0.55 12.71 7.39
N ILE A 513 0.42 11.40 7.52
CA ILE A 513 1.54 10.47 7.71
C ILE A 513 2.00 9.98 6.33
N LEU A 514 3.33 9.95 6.13
CA LEU A 514 3.95 9.47 4.89
C LEU A 514 5.19 8.62 5.20
N SER A 515 5.51 7.68 4.31
CA SER A 515 6.84 7.11 4.25
C SER A 515 7.84 8.10 3.62
N ASN A 516 9.11 7.96 3.99
CA ASN A 516 10.27 8.63 3.42
C ASN A 516 11.32 7.55 3.17
N GLU A 517 11.30 6.97 1.96
CA GLU A 517 11.92 5.70 1.61
C GLU A 517 12.78 5.74 0.32
N PRO A 518 13.65 6.70 0.12
CA PRO A 518 14.52 6.69 -1.05
C PRO A 518 15.36 5.41 -1.12
N GLY A 519 15.70 4.97 -2.33
CA GLY A 519 16.46 3.75 -2.53
C GLY A 519 17.45 3.84 -3.70
N TYR A 520 18.25 2.78 -3.86
CA TYR A 520 19.07 2.52 -5.02
C TYR A 520 19.17 1.01 -5.25
N TYR A 521 19.00 0.58 -6.49
CA TYR A 521 18.94 -0.84 -6.84
C TYR A 521 19.81 -1.13 -8.05
N ARG A 522 20.74 -2.08 -7.88
CA ARG A 522 21.59 -2.59 -8.97
C ARG A 522 21.22 -4.04 -9.25
N PRO A 523 20.48 -4.31 -10.32
CA PRO A 523 20.07 -5.68 -10.65
C PRO A 523 21.24 -6.67 -10.66
N GLY A 524 21.03 -7.84 -10.06
CA GLY A 524 22.04 -8.90 -9.94
C GLY A 524 23.22 -8.57 -9.02
N SER A 525 23.09 -7.52 -8.15
CA SER A 525 24.18 -7.12 -7.26
C SER A 525 23.71 -6.76 -5.86
N PHE A 526 23.07 -5.61 -5.65
CA PHE A 526 22.61 -5.16 -4.35
C PHE A 526 21.48 -4.13 -4.45
N GLY A 527 20.70 -4.00 -3.36
CA GLY A 527 19.72 -2.92 -3.18
C GLY A 527 19.94 -2.20 -1.85
N ILE A 528 19.54 -0.94 -1.82
CA ILE A 528 19.57 -0.07 -0.65
C ILE A 528 18.23 0.65 -0.57
N ARG A 529 17.58 0.61 0.59
CA ARG A 529 16.46 1.48 0.97
C ARG A 529 16.67 1.88 2.43
N ILE A 530 16.45 3.16 2.73
CA ILE A 530 16.49 3.68 4.10
C ILE A 530 15.18 4.41 4.29
N GLU A 531 14.38 3.92 5.24
CA GLU A 531 13.02 4.40 5.41
C GLU A 531 12.70 4.74 6.84
N ASN A 532 12.01 5.86 7.00
CA ASN A 532 11.27 6.23 8.20
C ASN A 532 9.87 6.71 7.82
N LEU A 533 8.89 6.49 8.69
CA LEU A 533 7.65 7.23 8.63
C LEU A 533 7.82 8.61 9.27
N ILE A 534 7.20 9.58 8.61
CA ILE A 534 7.16 10.99 9.01
C ILE A 534 5.71 11.50 8.97
N TYR A 535 5.39 12.55 9.72
CA TYR A 535 4.12 13.24 9.54
C TYR A 535 4.31 14.74 9.33
N VAL A 536 3.39 15.36 8.60
CA VAL A 536 3.41 16.80 8.32
C VAL A 536 3.01 17.56 9.58
N ARG A 537 3.92 18.41 10.09
CA ARG A 537 3.65 19.31 11.21
C ARG A 537 2.88 20.56 10.79
N GLY A 538 2.27 21.25 11.75
CA GLY A 538 1.69 22.57 11.56
C GLY A 538 2.72 23.59 11.05
N ALA A 539 2.23 24.64 10.42
CA ALA A 539 3.11 25.71 9.95
C ALA A 539 3.69 26.51 11.13
N GLU A 540 4.99 26.75 11.09
CA GLU A 540 5.76 27.51 12.07
C GLU A 540 6.40 28.73 11.39
N GLU A 541 6.42 29.87 12.09
CA GLU A 541 7.18 31.03 11.66
C GLU A 541 8.68 30.76 11.81
N ILE A 542 9.47 31.16 10.83
CA ILE A 542 10.92 31.09 10.86
C ILE A 542 11.43 32.50 11.14
N GLU A 543 12.33 32.65 12.12
CA GLU A 543 12.91 33.95 12.46
C GLU A 543 13.57 34.60 11.23
N GLY A 544 13.14 35.81 10.91
CA GLY A 544 13.57 36.53 9.70
C GLY A 544 12.93 36.04 8.38
N GLY A 545 12.01 35.10 8.42
CA GLY A 545 11.26 34.63 7.24
C GLY A 545 9.97 35.42 7.01
N ASP A 546 9.54 35.47 5.76
CA ASP A 546 8.30 36.17 5.35
C ASP A 546 7.05 35.29 5.39
N THR A 547 7.21 33.96 5.51
CA THR A 547 6.11 32.99 5.39
C THR A 547 6.29 31.85 6.38
N ALA A 548 5.21 31.49 7.07
CA ALA A 548 5.19 30.31 7.92
C ALA A 548 5.33 29.01 7.08
N MET A 549 6.19 28.11 7.52
CA MET A 549 6.54 26.89 6.82
C MET A 549 6.02 25.64 7.52
N LEU A 550 5.47 24.72 6.75
CA LEU A 550 5.26 23.32 7.15
C LEU A 550 6.61 22.60 7.22
N GLY A 551 6.61 21.44 7.85
CA GLY A 551 7.78 20.57 7.91
C GLY A 551 7.36 19.17 8.33
N PHE A 552 8.32 18.31 8.52
CA PHE A 552 8.07 16.94 8.95
C PHE A 552 8.55 16.68 10.38
N GLU A 553 7.90 15.75 11.06
CA GLU A 553 8.37 15.11 12.29
C GLU A 553 8.51 13.61 12.05
N THR A 554 9.59 13.03 12.55
CA THR A 554 9.88 11.60 12.39
C THR A 554 9.12 10.78 13.44
N LEU A 555 8.43 9.73 12.98
CA LEU A 555 7.75 8.74 13.83
C LEU A 555 8.65 7.53 14.13
N THR A 556 9.43 7.08 13.15
CA THR A 556 10.27 5.89 13.23
C THR A 556 11.58 6.16 13.95
N PHE A 557 11.85 5.42 15.02
CA PHE A 557 13.12 5.43 15.74
C PHE A 557 13.78 4.05 15.67
N CYS A 558 14.90 3.96 14.91
CA CYS A 558 15.69 2.75 14.76
C CYS A 558 17.08 3.14 14.24
N PRO A 559 18.18 2.56 14.74
CA PRO A 559 19.51 2.89 14.25
C PRO A 559 19.65 2.71 12.75
N ILE A 560 20.36 3.63 12.10
CA ILE A 560 20.83 3.54 10.72
C ILE A 560 22.28 3.05 10.79
N ASP A 561 22.66 2.08 9.93
CA ASP A 561 24.00 1.46 10.01
C ASP A 561 25.11 2.49 9.75
N ARG A 562 25.81 2.86 10.81
CA ARG A 562 26.90 3.82 10.79
C ARG A 562 28.11 3.35 9.97
N SER A 563 28.31 2.04 9.88
CA SER A 563 29.46 1.47 9.16
C SER A 563 29.36 1.69 7.64
N LEU A 564 28.12 1.92 7.15
CA LEU A 564 27.83 2.18 5.74
C LEU A 564 27.92 3.67 5.37
N VAL A 565 28.00 4.56 6.33
CA VAL A 565 28.07 6.00 6.08
C VAL A 565 29.51 6.42 5.79
N ILE A 566 29.69 7.26 4.77
CA ILE A 566 30.94 8.00 4.46
C ILE A 566 30.70 9.45 4.92
N PRO A 567 31.19 9.87 6.11
CA PRO A 567 30.89 11.19 6.65
C PRO A 567 31.29 12.33 5.72
N GLU A 568 32.39 12.18 4.99
CA GLU A 568 32.94 13.20 4.07
C GLU A 568 32.00 13.48 2.87
N LEU A 569 31.03 12.62 2.60
CA LEU A 569 30.00 12.86 1.58
C LEU A 569 28.79 13.62 2.12
N LEU A 570 28.63 13.71 3.43
CA LEU A 570 27.56 14.48 4.08
C LEU A 570 27.94 15.96 4.17
N THR A 571 26.95 16.84 4.15
CA THR A 571 27.16 18.22 4.60
C THR A 571 27.20 18.28 6.14
N HIS A 572 27.67 19.40 6.69
CA HIS A 572 27.66 19.60 8.15
C HIS A 572 26.26 19.43 8.74
N ASP A 573 25.24 20.01 8.10
CA ASP A 573 23.85 19.92 8.56
C ASP A 573 23.30 18.49 8.46
N GLN A 574 23.65 17.75 7.40
CA GLN A 574 23.26 16.35 7.26
C GLN A 574 23.92 15.45 8.32
N LEU A 575 25.21 15.68 8.62
CA LEU A 575 25.90 14.95 9.67
C LEU A 575 25.34 15.29 11.05
N HIS A 576 25.03 16.58 11.28
CA HIS A 576 24.38 17.02 12.53
C HIS A 576 23.00 16.35 12.69
N TRP A 577 22.17 16.34 11.64
CA TRP A 577 20.87 15.67 11.67
C TRP A 577 21.02 14.16 11.97
N PHE A 578 21.97 13.49 11.33
CA PHE A 578 22.22 12.06 11.53
C PHE A 578 22.58 11.76 13.00
N ASN A 579 23.49 12.54 13.58
CA ASN A 579 23.90 12.39 14.97
C ASN A 579 22.76 12.71 15.95
N ASP A 580 21.95 13.74 15.67
CA ASP A 580 20.77 14.07 16.47
C ASP A 580 19.71 12.99 16.38
N TYR A 581 19.43 12.46 15.17
CA TYR A 581 18.50 11.34 14.98
C TYR A 581 18.92 10.11 15.82
N HIS A 582 20.20 9.75 15.81
CA HIS A 582 20.73 8.65 16.61
C HIS A 582 20.65 8.94 18.13
N ARG A 583 20.92 10.17 18.56
CA ARG A 583 20.72 10.58 19.95
C ARG A 583 19.25 10.43 20.36
N ARG A 584 18.33 10.96 19.58
CA ARG A 584 16.88 10.85 19.81
C ARG A 584 16.41 9.38 19.81
N THR A 585 16.90 8.57 18.89
CA THR A 585 16.62 7.12 18.83
C THR A 585 17.02 6.43 20.11
N ARG A 586 18.24 6.68 20.60
CA ARG A 586 18.73 6.12 21.86
C ARG A 586 17.88 6.57 23.04
N GLU A 587 17.62 7.86 23.18
CA GLU A 587 16.82 8.42 24.27
C GLU A 587 15.39 7.86 24.29
N ALA A 588 14.76 7.69 23.13
CA ALA A 588 13.40 7.18 22.99
C ALA A 588 13.29 5.67 23.30
N LEU A 589 14.25 4.86 22.84
CA LEU A 589 14.15 3.41 22.91
C LEU A 589 14.82 2.81 24.16
N MET A 590 15.84 3.46 24.73
CA MET A 590 16.56 2.95 25.90
C MET A 590 15.65 2.61 27.10
N PRO A 591 14.58 3.39 27.42
CA PRO A 591 13.65 3.04 28.49
C PRO A 591 12.81 1.78 28.22
N LEU A 592 12.63 1.40 26.94
CA LEU A 592 11.78 0.29 26.52
C LEU A 592 12.55 -1.04 26.43
N ILE A 593 13.88 -0.99 26.41
CA ILE A 593 14.74 -2.16 26.27
C ILE A 593 15.27 -2.55 27.66
N HIS A 594 14.97 -3.78 28.09
CA HIS A 594 15.35 -4.27 29.41
C HIS A 594 16.62 -5.14 29.42
N ASP A 595 16.94 -5.77 28.27
CA ASP A 595 18.14 -6.59 28.11
C ASP A 595 19.40 -5.71 28.12
N HIS A 596 20.37 -6.05 28.98
CA HIS A 596 21.61 -5.27 29.17
C HIS A 596 22.46 -5.25 27.89
N ASP A 597 22.58 -6.36 27.21
CA ASP A 597 23.44 -6.49 26.03
C ASP A 597 22.84 -5.77 24.83
N VAL A 598 21.52 -5.83 24.67
CA VAL A 598 20.77 -5.04 23.67
C VAL A 598 20.92 -3.55 23.93
N ARG A 599 20.87 -3.11 25.19
CA ARG A 599 21.11 -1.68 25.57
C ARG A 599 22.52 -1.23 25.19
N ALA A 600 23.53 -2.03 25.56
CA ALA A 600 24.92 -1.73 25.23
C ALA A 600 25.15 -1.69 23.70
N TRP A 601 24.50 -2.57 22.96
CA TRP A 601 24.53 -2.54 21.51
C TRP A 601 23.89 -1.27 20.96
N LEU A 602 22.70 -0.88 21.45
CA LEU A 602 22.02 0.34 21.02
C LEU A 602 22.87 1.59 21.27
N GLU A 603 23.52 1.67 22.46
CA GLU A 603 24.46 2.76 22.74
C GLU A 603 25.57 2.83 21.69
N ASN A 604 26.19 1.71 21.36
CA ASN A 604 27.26 1.65 20.36
C ASN A 604 26.75 1.97 18.95
N ALA A 605 25.62 1.40 18.56
CA ALA A 605 25.01 1.61 17.23
C ALA A 605 24.56 3.06 16.98
N THR A 606 24.40 3.84 18.04
CA THR A 606 23.95 5.24 18.00
C THR A 606 25.02 6.26 18.42
N LEU A 607 26.29 5.86 18.51
CA LEU A 607 27.38 6.81 18.75
C LEU A 607 27.48 7.83 17.60
N PRO A 608 27.85 9.09 17.84
CA PRO A 608 28.00 10.08 16.79
C PRO A 608 29.10 9.68 15.78
N LEU A 609 28.91 10.14 14.53
CA LEU A 609 29.94 10.12 13.50
C LEU A 609 30.70 11.46 13.52
N GLU A 610 32.00 11.40 13.22
CA GLU A 610 32.88 12.55 13.02
C GLU A 610 33.42 12.51 11.59
N TYR A 611 33.88 13.67 11.07
CA TYR A 611 34.55 13.75 9.75
C TYR A 611 35.88 13.04 9.76
#